data_9167a469222120c126cd6fa4cf5a4ca1
#
_entry.id   9167a469222120c126cd6fa4cf5a4ca1
#
_cell.length_a   1.000
_cell.length_b   1.000
_cell.length_c   1.000
_cell.angle_alpha   90.00
_cell.angle_beta   90.00
_cell.angle_gamma   90.00
#
_symmetry.space_group_name_H-M   'P 1'
#
loop_
_entity.id
_entity.type
_entity.pdbx_description
1 polymer ?
#
loop_
_entity_poly.entity_id
_entity_poly.type
_entity_poly.pdbx_seq_one_letter_code
_entity_poly.pdbx_strand_id
1 'polypeptide(L)'
;MSIDFSDRTVPPRALALSLAALTVPVIGALQFQEQLGDYSVLLWLTALLPAFILAYYCAWRGIATALAVGMATLSMTQAAVLLVGRQVPDMLIGVVIAYVAISLCIGWLAESLHQELAVVEDRAFTDQLTRLPNRRHGRVFLENAFAVAERGQGLALLRFDLDNFKKFNDRLGHPAGDAALREFGGILERATRRMDLSARFGGEEFVSVLTSTDTTGAMIFGDRIRAALSEAELNDGYELTVSAGGATFDSGMSAPDELPGAAGRALYQARNCVRLFGHEHVESRHNDTGPE
;
A
#
# COMPACT_ATOMS: atom_id res chain seq x y z
N MET A 1 5.01 -2.72 -5.91
CA MET A 1 4.21 -1.53 -5.55
C MET A 1 4.93 -0.92 -4.37
N SER A 2 5.62 0.19 -4.56
CA SER A 2 6.13 0.98 -3.44
C SER A 2 4.90 1.35 -2.60
N ILE A 3 4.95 1.08 -1.31
CA ILE A 3 3.95 1.61 -0.38
C ILE A 3 4.04 3.12 -0.54
N ASP A 4 3.03 3.70 -1.17
CA ASP A 4 2.95 5.15 -1.35
C ASP A 4 2.56 5.74 0.00
N PHE A 5 3.58 6.15 0.77
CA PHE A 5 3.40 6.84 2.05
C PHE A 5 2.76 8.23 1.89
N SER A 6 2.47 8.66 0.64
CA SER A 6 1.84 9.94 0.35
C SER A 6 0.40 10.07 0.85
N ASP A 7 -0.25 8.96 1.20
CA ASP A 7 -1.65 8.91 1.63
C ASP A 7 -1.85 8.82 3.15
N ARG A 8 -0.78 8.83 3.94
CA ARG A 8 -0.93 8.89 5.40
C ARG A 8 -1.32 10.29 5.81
N THR A 9 -2.58 10.51 6.13
CA THR A 9 -3.04 11.76 6.71
C THR A 9 -2.42 11.98 8.08
N VAL A 10 -1.76 13.13 8.25
CA VAL A 10 -1.17 13.51 9.55
C VAL A 10 -2.32 13.66 10.55
N PRO A 11 -2.31 12.95 11.69
CA PRO A 11 -3.40 13.04 12.65
C PRO A 11 -3.52 14.47 13.22
N PRO A 12 -4.73 14.97 13.48
CA PRO A 12 -4.95 16.35 13.91
C PRO A 12 -4.23 16.70 15.23
N ARG A 13 -4.00 15.70 16.09
CA ARG A 13 -3.22 15.89 17.32
C ARG A 13 -1.74 16.17 17.03
N ALA A 14 -1.16 15.53 16.03
CA ALA A 14 0.23 15.75 15.62
C ALA A 14 0.41 17.14 14.98
N LEU A 15 -0.56 17.58 14.18
CA LEU A 15 -0.59 18.94 13.64
C LEU A 15 -0.73 19.99 14.74
N ALA A 16 -1.60 19.77 15.72
CA ALA A 16 -1.75 20.66 16.86
C ALA A 16 -0.45 20.79 17.69
N LEU A 17 0.24 19.69 17.94
CA LEU A 17 1.55 19.67 18.60
C LEU A 17 2.60 20.41 17.78
N SER A 18 2.63 20.23 16.47
CA SER A 18 3.55 20.95 15.57
C SER A 18 3.33 22.46 15.59
N LEU A 19 2.07 22.90 15.55
CA LEU A 19 1.71 24.32 15.65
C LEU A 19 2.05 24.89 17.03
N ALA A 20 1.76 24.18 18.12
CA ALA A 20 2.11 24.59 19.47
C ALA A 20 3.63 24.76 19.66
N ALA A 21 4.43 23.84 19.10
CA ALA A 21 5.90 23.92 19.17
C ALA A 21 6.46 25.18 18.47
N LEU A 22 5.82 25.63 17.39
CA LEU A 22 6.21 26.88 16.70
C LEU A 22 5.86 28.16 17.46
N THR A 23 4.87 28.14 18.37
CA THR A 23 4.53 29.32 19.18
C THR A 23 5.55 29.61 20.27
N VAL A 24 6.27 28.60 20.77
CA VAL A 24 7.25 28.73 21.85
C VAL A 24 8.37 29.71 21.51
N PRO A 25 9.11 29.57 20.38
CA PRO A 25 10.17 30.52 20.03
C PRO A 25 9.65 31.91 19.72
N VAL A 26 8.44 32.03 19.16
CA VAL A 26 7.80 33.33 18.87
C VAL A 26 7.52 34.10 20.17
N ILE A 27 6.90 33.44 21.15
CA ILE A 27 6.62 34.03 22.47
C ILE A 27 7.95 34.37 23.18
N GLY A 28 8.91 33.46 23.15
CA GLY A 28 10.22 33.66 23.74
C GLY A 28 10.95 34.90 23.18
N ALA A 29 10.96 35.05 21.85
CA ALA A 29 11.60 36.18 21.20
C ALA A 29 10.89 37.53 21.46
N LEU A 30 9.55 37.55 21.55
CA LEU A 30 8.79 38.77 21.72
C LEU A 30 8.66 39.22 23.19
N GLN A 31 8.52 38.28 24.13
CA GLN A 31 8.24 38.64 25.54
C GLN A 31 9.45 38.48 26.45
N PHE A 32 10.32 37.51 26.21
CA PHE A 32 11.38 37.13 27.14
C PHE A 32 12.80 37.43 26.66
N GLN A 33 12.97 38.15 25.54
CA GLN A 33 14.28 38.45 24.99
C GLN A 33 15.17 39.22 25.95
N GLU A 34 14.64 40.18 26.73
CA GLU A 34 15.43 40.94 27.71
C GLU A 34 15.97 40.08 28.88
N GLN A 35 15.25 39.02 29.23
CA GLN A 35 15.63 38.10 30.32
C GLN A 35 16.56 36.99 29.83
N LEU A 36 16.38 36.51 28.61
CA LEU A 36 17.11 35.40 28.03
C LEU A 36 18.33 35.85 27.20
N GLY A 37 18.38 37.14 26.80
CA GLY A 37 19.42 37.65 25.94
C GLY A 37 19.61 36.84 24.66
N ASP A 38 20.85 36.56 24.30
CA ASP A 38 21.19 35.77 23.11
C ASP A 38 20.69 34.32 23.15
N TYR A 39 20.44 33.77 24.34
CA TYR A 39 19.90 32.38 24.49
C TYR A 39 18.43 32.22 24.03
N SER A 40 17.70 33.34 23.86
CA SER A 40 16.33 33.32 23.34
C SER A 40 16.22 32.61 21.97
N VAL A 41 17.31 32.66 21.21
CA VAL A 41 17.43 32.02 19.89
C VAL A 41 17.43 30.49 19.99
N LEU A 42 17.87 29.89 21.09
CA LEU A 42 17.86 28.43 21.28
C LEU A 42 16.47 27.86 21.35
N LEU A 43 15.47 28.67 21.68
CA LEU A 43 14.05 28.25 21.65
C LEU A 43 13.60 27.84 20.25
N TRP A 44 14.28 28.31 19.19
CA TRP A 44 14.00 27.89 17.81
C TRP A 44 14.30 26.43 17.55
N LEU A 45 15.10 25.76 18.39
CA LEU A 45 15.30 24.32 18.30
C LEU A 45 14.00 23.52 18.56
N THR A 46 13.01 24.13 19.25
CA THR A 46 11.69 23.50 19.40
C THR A 46 10.95 23.34 18.08
N ALA A 47 11.29 24.17 17.06
CA ALA A 47 10.78 24.03 15.70
C ALA A 47 11.27 22.76 14.97
N LEU A 48 12.24 22.02 15.55
CA LEU A 48 12.62 20.68 15.07
C LEU A 48 11.51 19.63 15.33
N LEU A 49 10.62 19.87 16.32
CA LEU A 49 9.52 18.96 16.60
C LEU A 49 8.54 18.80 15.43
N PRO A 50 8.04 19.88 14.78
CA PRO A 50 7.33 19.78 13.51
C PRO A 50 8.09 19.03 12.42
N ALA A 51 9.39 19.30 12.27
CA ALA A 51 10.22 18.63 11.28
C ALA A 51 10.25 17.11 11.52
N PHE A 52 10.43 16.68 12.75
CA PHE A 52 10.42 15.27 13.14
C PHE A 52 9.05 14.62 12.89
N ILE A 53 7.97 15.26 13.36
CA ILE A 53 6.61 14.73 13.20
C ILE A 53 6.24 14.60 11.72
N LEU A 54 6.48 15.66 10.93
CA LEU A 54 6.13 15.64 9.50
C LEU A 54 7.04 14.71 8.69
N ALA A 55 8.31 14.53 9.08
CA ALA A 55 9.19 13.53 8.48
C ALA A 55 8.65 12.11 8.67
N TYR A 56 8.15 11.81 9.86
CA TYR A 56 7.59 10.49 10.18
C TYR A 56 6.39 10.13 9.30
N TYR A 57 5.48 11.09 9.03
CA TYR A 57 4.27 10.84 8.25
C TYR A 57 4.44 11.05 6.75
N CYS A 58 5.23 12.04 6.32
CA CYS A 58 5.29 12.52 4.95
C CYS A 58 6.71 12.51 4.34
N ALA A 59 7.70 11.91 5.00
CA ALA A 59 9.09 11.82 4.55
C ALA A 59 9.63 13.20 4.09
N TRP A 60 10.30 13.29 2.93
CA TRP A 60 10.89 14.53 2.42
C TRP A 60 9.91 15.69 2.21
N ARG A 61 8.66 15.40 1.81
CA ARG A 61 7.62 16.45 1.68
C ARG A 61 7.30 17.08 3.04
N GLY A 62 7.27 16.26 4.09
CA GLY A 62 7.07 16.74 5.46
C GLY A 62 8.23 17.63 5.94
N ILE A 63 9.47 17.25 5.65
CA ILE A 63 10.66 18.08 5.97
C ILE A 63 10.61 19.41 5.22
N ALA A 64 10.35 19.39 3.91
CA ALA A 64 10.28 20.60 3.10
C ALA A 64 9.21 21.59 3.62
N THR A 65 8.03 21.07 4.00
CA THR A 65 6.97 21.91 4.58
C THR A 65 7.35 22.45 5.96
N ALA A 66 7.96 21.64 6.84
CA ALA A 66 8.42 22.07 8.15
C ALA A 66 9.50 23.14 8.05
N LEU A 67 10.48 22.97 7.16
CA LEU A 67 11.51 23.96 6.89
C LEU A 67 10.93 25.27 6.37
N ALA A 68 10.02 25.21 5.38
CA ALA A 68 9.41 26.41 4.81
C ALA A 68 8.62 27.19 5.87
N VAL A 69 7.78 26.51 6.65
CA VAL A 69 6.97 27.14 7.71
C VAL A 69 7.84 27.65 8.84
N GLY A 70 8.84 26.86 9.30
CA GLY A 70 9.78 27.27 10.36
C GLY A 70 10.59 28.49 9.96
N MET A 71 11.15 28.52 8.75
CA MET A 71 11.92 29.67 8.24
C MET A 71 11.04 30.92 8.03
N ALA A 72 9.82 30.76 7.53
CA ALA A 72 8.89 31.88 7.41
C ALA A 72 8.51 32.46 8.77
N THR A 73 8.22 31.61 9.75
CA THR A 73 7.92 32.04 11.12
C THR A 73 9.11 32.74 11.77
N LEU A 74 10.31 32.21 11.60
CA LEU A 74 11.55 32.83 12.07
C LEU A 74 11.72 34.23 11.45
N SER A 75 11.63 34.36 10.13
CA SER A 75 11.83 35.62 9.41
C SER A 75 10.82 36.68 9.84
N MET A 76 9.53 36.30 9.98
CA MET A 76 8.48 37.22 10.46
C MET A 76 8.74 37.66 11.89
N THR A 77 9.18 36.76 12.77
CA THR A 77 9.45 37.09 14.17
C THR A 77 10.64 38.03 14.28
N GLN A 78 11.72 37.78 13.52
CA GLN A 78 12.88 38.69 13.53
C GLN A 78 12.56 40.07 12.95
N ALA A 79 11.71 40.13 11.91
CA ALA A 79 11.24 41.44 11.40
C ALA A 79 10.42 42.19 12.47
N ALA A 80 9.57 41.51 13.23
CA ALA A 80 8.83 42.13 14.33
C ALA A 80 9.75 42.62 15.46
N VAL A 81 10.77 41.87 15.82
CA VAL A 81 11.82 42.26 16.82
C VAL A 81 12.54 43.54 16.39
N LEU A 82 12.90 43.62 15.11
CA LEU A 82 13.58 44.82 14.56
C LEU A 82 12.63 46.04 14.54
N LEU A 83 11.35 45.86 14.23
CA LEU A 83 10.34 46.96 14.23
C LEU A 83 10.15 47.56 15.65
N VAL A 84 10.31 46.75 16.68
CA VAL A 84 10.24 47.19 18.09
C VAL A 84 11.57 47.83 18.55
N GLY A 85 12.57 47.93 17.67
CA GLY A 85 13.89 48.55 17.97
C GLY A 85 14.84 47.65 18.78
N ARG A 86 14.57 46.35 18.84
CA ARG A 86 15.47 45.37 19.51
C ARG A 86 16.51 44.86 18.54
N GLN A 87 17.65 44.42 19.08
CA GLN A 87 18.74 43.85 18.28
C GLN A 87 18.50 42.37 17.97
N VAL A 88 18.96 41.95 16.80
CA VAL A 88 18.95 40.53 16.42
C VAL A 88 20.07 39.82 17.18
N PRO A 89 19.83 38.69 17.83
CA PRO A 89 20.87 37.96 18.57
C PRO A 89 22.00 37.46 17.66
N ASP A 90 23.24 37.60 18.11
CA ASP A 90 24.44 37.22 17.35
C ASP A 90 24.47 35.70 17.01
N MET A 91 23.89 34.88 17.87
CA MET A 91 23.80 33.42 17.66
C MET A 91 22.79 32.99 16.61
N LEU A 92 21.97 33.90 16.04
CA LEU A 92 20.87 33.54 15.11
C LEU A 92 21.38 32.73 13.93
N ILE A 93 22.47 33.13 13.29
CA ILE A 93 23.02 32.43 12.11
C ILE A 93 23.40 31.00 12.47
N GLY A 94 24.06 30.79 13.61
CA GLY A 94 24.42 29.43 14.08
C GLY A 94 23.22 28.54 14.32
N VAL A 95 22.15 29.08 14.92
CA VAL A 95 20.94 28.32 15.18
C VAL A 95 20.17 27.99 13.89
N VAL A 96 20.15 28.91 12.92
CA VAL A 96 19.56 28.64 11.58
C VAL A 96 20.33 27.53 10.87
N ILE A 97 21.64 27.57 10.86
CA ILE A 97 22.48 26.51 10.27
C ILE A 97 22.21 25.18 10.97
N ALA A 98 22.19 25.16 12.31
CA ALA A 98 21.90 23.96 13.09
C ALA A 98 20.49 23.41 12.78
N TYR A 99 19.48 24.27 12.74
CA TYR A 99 18.10 23.90 12.43
C TYR A 99 17.98 23.22 11.04
N VAL A 100 18.58 23.83 10.02
CA VAL A 100 18.60 23.28 8.66
C VAL A 100 19.34 21.95 8.61
N ALA A 101 20.56 21.90 9.18
CA ALA A 101 21.38 20.70 9.17
C ALA A 101 20.72 19.52 9.89
N ILE A 102 20.15 19.75 11.08
CA ILE A 102 19.43 18.71 11.84
C ILE A 102 18.18 18.27 11.11
N SER A 103 17.41 19.20 10.53
CA SER A 103 16.21 18.86 9.74
C SER A 103 16.54 17.98 8.54
N LEU A 104 17.61 18.29 7.81
CA LEU A 104 18.08 17.47 6.69
C LEU A 104 18.56 16.08 7.16
N CYS A 105 19.24 16.00 8.29
CA CYS A 105 19.68 14.76 8.90
C CYS A 105 18.48 13.88 9.30
N ILE A 106 17.45 14.47 9.91
CA ILE A 106 16.19 13.77 10.24
C ILE A 106 15.53 13.24 8.98
N GLY A 107 15.48 14.04 7.91
CA GLY A 107 14.90 13.63 6.63
C GLY A 107 15.63 12.44 6.01
N TRP A 108 16.95 12.50 5.98
CA TRP A 108 17.79 11.41 5.49
C TRP A 108 17.63 10.12 6.32
N LEU A 109 17.63 10.26 7.65
CA LEU A 109 17.46 9.12 8.56
C LEU A 109 16.07 8.49 8.42
N ALA A 110 15.01 9.30 8.33
CA ALA A 110 13.65 8.82 8.12
C ALA A 110 13.53 8.03 6.79
N GLU A 111 14.10 8.56 5.71
CA GLU A 111 14.13 7.89 4.41
C GLU A 111 14.90 6.56 4.47
N SER A 112 16.09 6.55 5.10
CA SER A 112 16.89 5.33 5.26
C SER A 112 16.16 4.26 6.05
N LEU A 113 15.49 4.62 7.15
CA LEU A 113 14.68 3.69 7.95
C LEU A 113 13.49 3.13 7.16
N HIS A 114 12.81 3.97 6.39
CA HIS A 114 11.71 3.53 5.54
C HIS A 114 12.19 2.55 4.45
N GLN A 115 13.34 2.80 3.85
CA GLN A 115 13.94 1.90 2.86
C GLN A 115 14.35 0.56 3.48
N GLU A 116 14.96 0.55 4.66
CA GLU A 116 15.31 -0.68 5.38
C GLU A 116 14.07 -1.49 5.77
N LEU A 117 13.02 -0.84 6.27
CA LEU A 117 11.75 -1.50 6.60
C LEU A 117 11.10 -2.09 5.34
N ALA A 118 11.08 -1.37 4.23
CA ALA A 118 10.57 -1.87 2.96
C ALA A 118 11.33 -3.10 2.46
N VAL A 119 12.67 -3.13 2.65
CA VAL A 119 13.51 -4.30 2.30
C VAL A 119 13.22 -5.51 3.20
N VAL A 120 12.95 -5.30 4.49
CA VAL A 120 12.59 -6.38 5.42
C VAL A 120 11.21 -6.94 5.10
N GLU A 121 10.23 -6.07 4.85
CA GLU A 121 8.88 -6.46 4.40
C GLU A 121 8.94 -7.21 3.05
N ASP A 122 9.79 -6.75 2.15
CA ASP A 122 10.00 -7.38 0.84
C ASP A 122 10.73 -8.74 0.91
N ARG A 123 11.44 -9.03 2.01
CA ARG A 123 12.05 -10.35 2.29
C ARG A 123 11.05 -11.35 2.87
N ALA A 124 9.96 -10.92 3.47
CA ALA A 124 8.88 -11.81 3.88
C ALA A 124 8.18 -12.38 2.62
N PHE A 125 7.91 -13.68 2.59
CA PHE A 125 7.19 -14.36 1.49
C PHE A 125 5.70 -14.55 1.76
N THR A 126 5.20 -13.98 2.86
CA THR A 126 3.82 -14.21 3.34
C THR A 126 3.09 -12.89 3.53
N ASP A 127 1.83 -12.82 3.10
CA ASP A 127 0.92 -11.72 3.39
C ASP A 127 0.45 -11.79 4.85
N GLN A 128 0.55 -10.68 5.58
CA GLN A 128 0.26 -10.66 7.02
C GLN A 128 -1.22 -10.84 7.35
N LEU A 129 -2.12 -10.40 6.47
CA LEU A 129 -3.55 -10.48 6.69
C LEU A 129 -4.11 -11.88 6.43
N THR A 130 -3.79 -12.43 5.24
CA THR A 130 -4.38 -13.69 4.76
C THR A 130 -3.52 -14.92 5.03
N ARG A 131 -2.25 -14.73 5.41
CA ARG A 131 -1.24 -15.77 5.59
C ARG A 131 -0.86 -16.53 4.32
N LEU A 132 -1.47 -16.22 3.20
CA LEU A 132 -1.02 -16.72 1.90
C LEU A 132 0.37 -16.18 1.53
N PRO A 133 1.07 -16.83 0.59
CA PRO A 133 2.17 -16.22 -0.14
C PRO A 133 1.83 -14.80 -0.61
N ASN A 134 2.78 -13.90 -0.50
CA ASN A 134 2.61 -12.55 -1.02
C ASN A 134 2.99 -12.46 -2.51
N ARG A 135 2.82 -11.29 -3.10
CA ARG A 135 3.15 -11.01 -4.51
C ARG A 135 4.56 -11.40 -4.89
N ARG A 136 5.55 -11.18 -4.00
CA ARG A 136 6.94 -11.52 -4.27
C ARG A 136 7.13 -13.03 -4.40
N HIS A 137 6.59 -13.80 -3.46
CA HIS A 137 6.65 -15.27 -3.51
C HIS A 137 5.94 -15.78 -4.76
N GLY A 138 4.75 -15.24 -5.08
CA GLY A 138 4.02 -15.58 -6.30
C GLY A 138 4.82 -15.36 -7.57
N ARG A 139 5.59 -14.25 -7.67
CA ARG A 139 6.46 -13.97 -8.81
C ARG A 139 7.62 -14.96 -8.92
N VAL A 140 8.35 -15.19 -7.84
CA VAL A 140 9.46 -16.16 -7.83
C VAL A 140 8.97 -17.56 -8.20
N PHE A 141 7.80 -17.96 -7.69
CA PHE A 141 7.21 -19.26 -8.05
C PHE A 141 6.83 -19.31 -9.53
N LEU A 142 6.21 -18.25 -10.05
CA LEU A 142 5.83 -18.16 -11.47
C LEU A 142 7.05 -18.24 -12.40
N GLU A 143 8.15 -17.54 -12.09
CA GLU A 143 9.39 -17.58 -12.86
C GLU A 143 9.94 -19.02 -12.96
N ASN A 144 9.95 -19.75 -11.84
CA ASN A 144 10.38 -21.15 -11.82
C ASN A 144 9.42 -22.07 -12.59
N ALA A 145 8.11 -21.89 -12.41
CA ALA A 145 7.09 -22.66 -13.11
C ALA A 145 7.11 -22.40 -14.62
N PHE A 146 7.37 -21.17 -15.04
CA PHE A 146 7.50 -20.78 -16.44
C PHE A 146 8.69 -21.48 -17.12
N ALA A 147 9.87 -21.50 -16.47
CA ALA A 147 11.03 -22.21 -16.96
C ALA A 147 10.81 -23.75 -17.10
N VAL A 148 9.90 -24.32 -16.31
CA VAL A 148 9.48 -25.72 -16.43
C VAL A 148 8.48 -25.87 -17.58
N ALA A 149 7.57 -24.91 -17.78
CA ALA A 149 6.60 -24.92 -18.87
C ALA A 149 7.26 -24.84 -20.26
N GLU A 150 8.35 -24.07 -20.39
CA GLU A 150 9.18 -24.03 -21.61
C GLU A 150 9.73 -25.42 -22.03
N ARG A 151 9.75 -26.37 -21.10
CA ARG A 151 10.17 -27.77 -21.33
C ARG A 151 8.99 -28.71 -21.60
N GLY A 152 7.79 -28.14 -21.87
CA GLY A 152 6.60 -28.89 -22.26
C GLY A 152 5.66 -29.26 -21.12
N GLN A 153 5.87 -28.75 -19.90
CA GLN A 153 4.90 -28.93 -18.80
C GLN A 153 3.75 -27.92 -18.93
N GLY A 154 2.54 -28.35 -18.62
CA GLY A 154 1.39 -27.43 -18.55
C GLY A 154 1.58 -26.39 -17.44
N LEU A 155 1.18 -25.15 -17.71
CA LEU A 155 1.16 -24.07 -16.73
C LEU A 155 -0.06 -23.20 -17.00
N ALA A 156 -0.82 -22.93 -15.94
CA ALA A 156 -1.92 -21.98 -15.97
C ALA A 156 -1.78 -20.94 -14.84
N LEU A 157 -2.31 -19.75 -15.07
CA LEU A 157 -2.38 -18.71 -14.05
C LEU A 157 -3.81 -18.14 -14.05
N LEU A 158 -4.40 -18.03 -12.85
CA LEU A 158 -5.64 -17.31 -12.63
C LEU A 158 -5.39 -16.10 -11.74
N ARG A 159 -6.02 -14.98 -12.12
CA ARG A 159 -6.16 -13.79 -11.27
C ARG A 159 -7.59 -13.72 -10.79
N PHE A 160 -7.73 -13.39 -9.52
CA PHE A 160 -9.03 -13.23 -8.86
C PHE A 160 -9.15 -11.82 -8.31
N ASP A 161 -10.34 -11.26 -8.40
CA ASP A 161 -10.69 -9.96 -7.85
C ASP A 161 -12.07 -10.06 -7.18
N LEU A 162 -12.20 -9.60 -5.93
CA LEU A 162 -13.46 -9.63 -5.21
C LEU A 162 -14.40 -8.54 -5.72
N ASP A 163 -15.55 -8.94 -6.22
CA ASP A 163 -16.49 -8.03 -6.87
C ASP A 163 -17.06 -7.01 -5.89
N ASN A 164 -16.97 -5.71 -6.27
CA ASN A 164 -17.48 -4.60 -5.47
C ASN A 164 -16.93 -4.52 -4.03
N PHE A 165 -15.71 -5.00 -3.79
CA PHE A 165 -15.10 -5.05 -2.45
C PHE A 165 -15.06 -3.68 -1.77
N LYS A 166 -14.83 -2.60 -2.52
CA LYS A 166 -14.92 -1.24 -1.98
C LYS A 166 -16.31 -0.94 -1.40
N LYS A 167 -17.39 -1.28 -2.11
CA LYS A 167 -18.77 -1.07 -1.61
C LYS A 167 -19.07 -1.94 -0.40
N PHE A 168 -18.49 -3.13 -0.34
CA PHE A 168 -18.55 -4.01 0.84
C PHE A 168 -17.92 -3.32 2.05
N ASN A 169 -16.71 -2.77 1.91
CA ASN A 169 -16.04 -2.03 2.96
C ASN A 169 -16.79 -0.77 3.39
N ASP A 170 -17.33 -0.01 2.42
CA ASP A 170 -18.08 1.23 2.69
C ASP A 170 -19.35 0.95 3.51
N ARG A 171 -19.95 -0.24 3.34
CA ARG A 171 -21.19 -0.65 4.04
C ARG A 171 -20.95 -1.31 5.39
N LEU A 172 -19.97 -2.23 5.49
CA LEU A 172 -19.77 -3.09 6.65
C LEU A 172 -18.50 -2.72 7.46
N GLY A 173 -17.71 -1.78 6.95
CA GLY A 173 -16.46 -1.33 7.55
C GLY A 173 -15.25 -2.20 7.20
N HIS A 174 -14.06 -1.62 7.34
CA HIS A 174 -12.78 -2.30 7.05
C HIS A 174 -12.56 -3.60 7.82
N PRO A 175 -12.97 -3.73 9.12
CA PRO A 175 -12.80 -5.00 9.83
C PRO A 175 -13.56 -6.16 9.19
N ALA A 176 -14.75 -5.91 8.61
CA ALA A 176 -15.51 -6.91 7.87
C ALA A 176 -14.81 -7.28 6.54
N GLY A 177 -14.25 -6.29 5.84
CA GLY A 177 -13.44 -6.52 4.63
C GLY A 177 -12.20 -7.37 4.93
N ASP A 178 -11.51 -7.08 6.01
CA ASP A 178 -10.36 -7.88 6.45
C ASP A 178 -10.75 -9.33 6.77
N ALA A 179 -11.92 -9.56 7.37
CA ALA A 179 -12.45 -10.89 7.62
C ALA A 179 -12.77 -11.63 6.30
N ALA A 180 -13.40 -10.94 5.34
CA ALA A 180 -13.69 -11.48 4.02
C ALA A 180 -12.41 -11.86 3.25
N LEU A 181 -11.38 -11.02 3.29
CA LEU A 181 -10.08 -11.31 2.68
C LEU A 181 -9.40 -12.53 3.31
N ARG A 182 -9.49 -12.69 4.63
CA ARG A 182 -8.95 -13.88 5.33
C ARG A 182 -9.69 -15.14 4.91
N GLU A 183 -11.02 -15.09 4.85
CA GLU A 183 -11.83 -16.25 4.45
C GLU A 183 -11.53 -16.63 2.99
N PHE A 184 -11.48 -15.66 2.07
CA PHE A 184 -11.10 -15.92 0.69
C PHE A 184 -9.69 -16.50 0.57
N GLY A 185 -8.76 -15.98 1.36
CA GLY A 185 -7.41 -16.55 1.48
C GLY A 185 -7.44 -18.01 1.94
N GLY A 186 -8.25 -18.34 2.94
CA GLY A 186 -8.43 -19.71 3.43
C GLY A 186 -9.05 -20.63 2.39
N ILE A 187 -10.01 -20.15 1.59
CA ILE A 187 -10.60 -20.90 0.45
C ILE A 187 -9.51 -21.25 -0.56
N LEU A 188 -8.71 -20.28 -0.96
CA LEU A 188 -7.59 -20.49 -1.89
C LEU A 188 -6.58 -21.49 -1.33
N GLU A 189 -6.19 -21.37 -0.06
CA GLU A 189 -5.24 -22.26 0.59
C GLU A 189 -5.73 -23.72 0.58
N ARG A 190 -6.98 -23.94 0.98
CA ARG A 190 -7.61 -25.28 0.98
C ARG A 190 -7.75 -25.89 -0.42
N ALA A 191 -7.94 -25.06 -1.43
CA ALA A 191 -8.12 -25.51 -2.82
C ALA A 191 -6.80 -25.74 -3.57
N THR A 192 -5.72 -25.08 -3.14
CA THR A 192 -4.40 -25.12 -3.81
C THR A 192 -3.65 -26.41 -3.48
N ARG A 193 -3.17 -27.12 -4.51
CA ARG A 193 -2.38 -28.33 -4.34
C ARG A 193 -0.95 -27.99 -3.89
N ARG A 194 -0.25 -28.97 -3.31
CA ARG A 194 1.13 -28.78 -2.83
C ARG A 194 2.12 -28.32 -3.92
N MET A 195 1.87 -28.66 -5.18
CA MET A 195 2.71 -28.30 -6.33
C MET A 195 2.30 -26.95 -6.97
N ASP A 196 1.17 -26.38 -6.55
CA ASP A 196 0.64 -25.11 -7.02
C ASP A 196 0.88 -24.02 -5.97
N LEU A 197 0.64 -22.77 -6.31
CA LEU A 197 0.75 -21.69 -5.35
C LEU A 197 -0.36 -20.66 -5.57
N SER A 198 -1.06 -20.32 -4.48
CA SER A 198 -1.95 -19.17 -4.44
C SER A 198 -1.33 -18.07 -3.59
N ALA A 199 -1.41 -16.82 -4.06
CA ALA A 199 -0.79 -15.66 -3.45
C ALA A 199 -1.74 -14.47 -3.45
N ARG A 200 -1.62 -13.61 -2.43
CA ARG A 200 -2.25 -12.29 -2.44
C ARG A 200 -1.32 -11.26 -3.08
N PHE A 201 -1.77 -10.59 -4.14
CA PHE A 201 -0.96 -9.62 -4.87
C PHE A 201 -1.13 -8.19 -4.34
N GLY A 202 -2.22 -7.90 -3.64
CA GLY A 202 -2.49 -6.63 -2.97
C GLY A 202 -3.98 -6.29 -2.96
N GLY A 203 -4.44 -5.49 -2.01
CA GLY A 203 -5.85 -5.13 -1.90
C GLY A 203 -6.77 -6.34 -1.90
N GLU A 204 -7.63 -6.43 -2.91
CA GLU A 204 -8.58 -7.51 -3.18
C GLU A 204 -8.13 -8.47 -4.30
N GLU A 205 -6.89 -8.31 -4.79
CA GLU A 205 -6.33 -9.13 -5.88
C GLU A 205 -5.58 -10.35 -5.37
N PHE A 206 -5.91 -11.52 -5.94
CA PHE A 206 -5.23 -12.80 -5.66
C PHE A 206 -4.81 -13.46 -6.97
N VAL A 207 -3.80 -14.31 -6.90
CA VAL A 207 -3.27 -15.05 -8.06
C VAL A 207 -3.04 -16.48 -7.66
N SER A 208 -3.44 -17.42 -8.52
CA SER A 208 -3.07 -18.84 -8.41
C SER A 208 -2.25 -19.26 -9.62
N VAL A 209 -1.10 -19.87 -9.36
CA VAL A 209 -0.22 -20.46 -10.37
C VAL A 209 -0.37 -21.98 -10.27
N LEU A 210 -0.87 -22.60 -11.33
CA LEU A 210 -1.22 -24.01 -11.40
C LEU A 210 -0.26 -24.73 -12.35
N THR A 211 0.56 -25.61 -11.81
CA THR A 211 1.52 -26.39 -12.55
C THR A 211 0.87 -27.66 -13.12
N SER A 212 1.41 -28.20 -14.22
CA SER A 212 0.88 -29.39 -14.89
C SER A 212 -0.64 -29.30 -15.15
N THR A 213 -1.11 -28.10 -15.51
CA THR A 213 -2.53 -27.79 -15.66
C THR A 213 -2.76 -27.17 -17.04
N ASP A 214 -3.81 -27.64 -17.70
CA ASP A 214 -4.31 -27.11 -18.96
C ASP A 214 -5.49 -26.12 -18.76
N THR A 215 -6.04 -25.64 -19.85
CA THR A 215 -7.19 -24.74 -19.88
C THR A 215 -8.40 -25.30 -19.10
N THR A 216 -8.70 -26.59 -19.27
CA THR A 216 -9.85 -27.24 -18.60
C THR A 216 -9.63 -27.31 -17.10
N GLY A 217 -8.43 -27.70 -16.66
CA GLY A 217 -8.07 -27.74 -15.25
C GLY A 217 -8.10 -26.36 -14.59
N ALA A 218 -7.66 -25.32 -15.31
CA ALA A 218 -7.72 -23.95 -14.83
C ALA A 218 -9.20 -23.48 -14.65
N MET A 219 -10.08 -23.77 -15.60
CA MET A 219 -11.52 -23.47 -15.49
C MET A 219 -12.15 -24.15 -14.28
N ILE A 220 -11.93 -25.46 -14.13
CA ILE A 220 -12.46 -26.23 -12.99
C ILE A 220 -11.96 -25.67 -11.67
N PHE A 221 -10.68 -25.26 -11.59
CA PHE A 221 -10.15 -24.62 -10.37
C PHE A 221 -10.84 -23.29 -10.09
N GLY A 222 -10.97 -22.41 -11.07
CA GLY A 222 -11.65 -21.13 -10.93
C GLY A 222 -13.10 -21.25 -10.49
N ASP A 223 -13.88 -22.15 -11.13
CA ASP A 223 -15.27 -22.40 -10.77
C ASP A 223 -15.42 -22.96 -9.36
N ARG A 224 -14.52 -23.85 -8.95
CA ARG A 224 -14.48 -24.37 -7.57
C ARG A 224 -14.24 -23.28 -6.54
N ILE A 225 -13.32 -22.33 -6.80
CA ILE A 225 -13.07 -21.20 -5.91
C ILE A 225 -14.30 -20.30 -5.82
N ARG A 226 -14.93 -20.00 -6.95
CA ARG A 226 -16.14 -19.19 -7.00
C ARG A 226 -17.29 -19.83 -6.23
N ALA A 227 -17.52 -21.13 -6.42
CA ALA A 227 -18.55 -21.89 -5.68
C ALA A 227 -18.27 -21.88 -4.17
N ALA A 228 -17.01 -22.14 -3.76
CA ALA A 228 -16.63 -22.14 -2.35
C ALA A 228 -16.83 -20.78 -1.68
N LEU A 229 -16.61 -19.67 -2.41
CA LEU A 229 -16.88 -18.34 -1.88
C LEU A 229 -18.39 -18.08 -1.74
N SER A 230 -19.21 -18.53 -2.70
CA SER A 230 -20.66 -18.35 -2.62
C SER A 230 -21.31 -19.16 -1.49
N GLU A 231 -20.68 -20.27 -1.08
CA GLU A 231 -21.12 -21.09 0.06
C GLU A 231 -20.62 -20.57 1.41
N ALA A 232 -19.63 -19.65 1.40
CA ALA A 232 -19.09 -19.08 2.62
C ALA A 232 -20.06 -18.07 3.24
N GLU A 233 -20.43 -18.29 4.50
CA GLU A 233 -21.26 -17.36 5.27
C GLU A 233 -20.44 -16.12 5.67
N LEU A 234 -20.28 -15.18 4.73
CA LEU A 234 -19.62 -13.91 4.96
C LEU A 234 -20.63 -12.85 5.43
N ASN A 235 -20.74 -12.63 6.74
CA ASN A 235 -21.49 -11.53 7.36
C ASN A 235 -22.96 -11.33 6.92
N ASP A 236 -23.89 -11.71 7.76
CA ASP A 236 -25.31 -11.26 7.82
C ASP A 236 -26.01 -11.01 6.46
N GLY A 237 -25.85 -11.94 5.49
CA GLY A 237 -26.62 -11.91 4.24
C GLY A 237 -26.08 -10.98 3.14
N TYR A 238 -24.81 -10.52 3.23
CA TYR A 238 -24.16 -9.87 2.10
C TYR A 238 -23.40 -10.91 1.25
N GLU A 239 -23.86 -11.11 0.04
CA GLU A 239 -23.23 -12.01 -0.93
C GLU A 239 -22.00 -11.32 -1.55
N LEU A 240 -20.81 -11.82 -1.24
CA LEU A 240 -19.56 -11.39 -1.88
C LEU A 240 -19.23 -12.40 -3.00
N THR A 241 -19.02 -11.89 -4.20
CA THR A 241 -18.67 -12.71 -5.36
C THR A 241 -17.23 -12.42 -5.80
N VAL A 242 -16.68 -13.29 -6.64
CA VAL A 242 -15.33 -13.15 -7.19
C VAL A 242 -15.35 -13.36 -8.71
N SER A 243 -14.68 -12.46 -9.41
CA SER A 243 -14.37 -12.62 -10.83
C SER A 243 -12.99 -13.25 -10.99
N ALA A 244 -12.84 -14.14 -11.97
CA ALA A 244 -11.56 -14.76 -12.27
C ALA A 244 -11.21 -14.64 -13.76
N GLY A 245 -9.99 -14.23 -14.02
CA GLY A 245 -9.41 -14.26 -15.37
C GLY A 245 -8.17 -15.14 -15.38
N GLY A 246 -8.11 -16.06 -16.35
CA GLY A 246 -7.01 -16.99 -16.45
C GLY A 246 -6.34 -16.99 -17.81
N ALA A 247 -5.12 -17.53 -17.84
CA ALA A 247 -4.37 -17.82 -19.06
C ALA A 247 -3.54 -19.08 -18.86
N THR A 248 -3.32 -19.80 -19.94
CA THR A 248 -2.40 -20.94 -19.99
C THR A 248 -1.12 -20.54 -20.71
N PHE A 249 -0.02 -21.15 -20.35
CA PHE A 249 1.26 -20.98 -21.04
C PHE A 249 1.11 -21.37 -22.53
N ASP A 250 1.63 -20.54 -23.38
CA ASP A 250 1.77 -20.78 -24.80
C ASP A 250 3.24 -20.67 -25.20
N SER A 251 3.71 -21.52 -26.10
CA SER A 251 5.09 -21.54 -26.56
C SER A 251 5.54 -20.25 -27.28
N GLY A 252 4.61 -19.37 -27.65
CA GLY A 252 4.87 -18.03 -28.17
C GLY A 252 5.20 -16.99 -27.10
N MET A 253 4.99 -17.32 -25.80
CA MET A 253 5.36 -16.43 -24.70
C MET A 253 6.87 -16.48 -24.46
N SER A 254 7.47 -15.32 -24.34
CA SER A 254 8.91 -15.12 -24.18
C SER A 254 9.33 -14.70 -22.76
N ALA A 255 8.37 -14.31 -21.92
CA ALA A 255 8.64 -13.83 -20.57
C ALA A 255 7.53 -14.23 -19.58
N PRO A 256 7.89 -14.56 -18.31
CA PRO A 256 6.93 -14.93 -17.29
C PRO A 256 5.81 -13.90 -17.05
N ASP A 257 6.09 -12.59 -17.20
CA ASP A 257 5.12 -11.51 -16.99
C ASP A 257 4.02 -11.44 -18.08
N GLU A 258 4.16 -12.14 -19.19
CA GLU A 258 3.11 -12.22 -20.23
C GLU A 258 1.89 -13.01 -19.76
N LEU A 259 2.08 -14.03 -18.95
CA LEU A 259 1.01 -14.88 -18.44
C LEU A 259 0.07 -14.13 -17.48
N PRO A 260 0.55 -13.42 -16.43
CA PRO A 260 -0.29 -12.53 -15.63
C PRO A 260 -0.96 -11.41 -16.43
N GLY A 261 -0.30 -10.89 -17.48
CA GLY A 261 -0.85 -9.90 -18.37
C GLY A 261 -2.06 -10.43 -19.17
N ALA A 262 -1.94 -11.65 -19.71
CA ALA A 262 -3.02 -12.33 -20.41
C ALA A 262 -4.21 -12.64 -19.47
N ALA A 263 -3.94 -13.19 -18.28
CA ALA A 263 -4.96 -13.43 -17.26
C ALA A 263 -5.67 -12.13 -16.82
N GLY A 264 -4.94 -11.02 -16.70
CA GLY A 264 -5.51 -9.71 -16.38
C GLY A 264 -6.47 -9.20 -17.46
N ARG A 265 -6.17 -9.42 -18.75
CA ARG A 265 -7.10 -9.07 -19.85
C ARG A 265 -8.37 -9.90 -19.79
N ALA A 266 -8.28 -11.19 -19.47
CA ALA A 266 -9.44 -12.07 -19.29
C ALA A 266 -10.27 -11.61 -18.07
N LEU A 267 -9.63 -11.26 -16.96
CA LEU A 267 -10.30 -10.77 -15.74
C LEU A 267 -11.10 -9.49 -16.01
N TYR A 268 -10.54 -8.56 -16.77
CA TYR A 268 -11.25 -7.32 -17.13
C TYR A 268 -12.59 -7.56 -17.85
N GLN A 269 -12.72 -8.69 -18.56
CA GLN A 269 -13.94 -9.12 -19.24
C GLN A 269 -14.84 -9.99 -18.35
N ALA A 270 -14.33 -10.48 -17.21
CA ALA A 270 -15.09 -11.30 -16.30
C ALA A 270 -15.95 -10.40 -15.37
N ARG A 271 -17.18 -10.86 -15.09
CA ARG A 271 -18.02 -10.32 -14.02
C ARG A 271 -18.72 -11.50 -13.35
N ASN A 272 -18.36 -11.81 -12.10
CA ASN A 272 -18.85 -12.98 -11.38
C ASN A 272 -18.78 -14.28 -12.22
N CYS A 273 -17.72 -14.44 -12.99
CA CYS A 273 -17.47 -15.64 -13.80
C CYS A 273 -15.97 -15.92 -13.95
N VAL A 274 -15.64 -17.08 -14.48
CA VAL A 274 -14.27 -17.45 -14.86
C VAL A 274 -14.12 -17.26 -16.37
N ARG A 275 -13.07 -16.53 -16.81
CA ARG A 275 -12.71 -16.39 -18.22
C ARG A 275 -11.26 -16.75 -18.45
N LEU A 276 -10.98 -17.38 -19.59
CA LEU A 276 -9.61 -17.66 -20.02
C LEU A 276 -9.26 -16.88 -21.28
N PHE A 277 -8.03 -16.39 -21.33
CA PHE A 277 -7.50 -15.68 -22.47
C PHE A 277 -7.30 -16.63 -23.67
N GLY A 278 -7.74 -16.23 -24.84
CA GLY A 278 -7.58 -17.01 -26.07
C GLY A 278 -8.70 -18.03 -26.38
N HIS A 279 -9.68 -18.20 -25.49
CA HIS A 279 -10.85 -19.03 -25.76
C HIS A 279 -12.10 -18.16 -25.91
N GLU A 280 -12.67 -18.12 -27.12
CA GLU A 280 -13.99 -17.56 -27.37
C GLU A 280 -15.06 -18.43 -26.71
N HIS A 281 -15.90 -17.80 -25.92
CA HIS A 281 -17.20 -18.17 -25.39
C HIS A 281 -17.63 -19.64 -25.40
N VAL A 282 -17.63 -20.23 -24.20
CA VAL A 282 -18.74 -21.15 -23.86
C VAL A 282 -19.58 -20.40 -22.81
N GLU A 283 -20.64 -19.76 -23.28
CA GLU A 283 -21.73 -19.29 -22.42
C GLU A 283 -22.35 -20.48 -21.73
N SER A 284 -22.24 -20.58 -20.41
CA SER A 284 -23.20 -21.36 -19.62
C SER A 284 -24.53 -20.59 -19.65
N ARG A 285 -25.40 -20.92 -20.61
CA ARG A 285 -26.82 -20.54 -20.57
C ARG A 285 -27.39 -21.13 -19.30
N HIS A 286 -27.60 -20.31 -18.30
CA HIS A 286 -28.58 -20.64 -17.27
C HIS A 286 -29.95 -20.57 -17.96
N ASN A 287 -30.62 -21.72 -18.09
CA ASN A 287 -31.98 -21.85 -18.59
C ASN A 287 -32.91 -21.06 -17.66
N ASP A 288 -33.28 -19.88 -18.10
CA ASP A 288 -34.41 -19.14 -17.55
C ASP A 288 -35.68 -19.73 -18.23
N THR A 289 -36.14 -20.86 -17.72
CA THR A 289 -37.49 -21.36 -18.02
C THR A 289 -38.42 -20.83 -16.94
N GLY A 290 -38.90 -19.60 -17.13
CA GLY A 290 -40.09 -19.13 -16.42
C GLY A 290 -41.32 -19.88 -16.93
N PRO A 291 -42.27 -20.24 -16.05
CA PRO A 291 -43.52 -20.83 -16.45
C PRO A 291 -44.49 -19.77 -17.02
N GLU A 292 -45.25 -20.18 -18.03
CA GLU A 292 -46.44 -19.50 -18.51
C GLU A 292 -47.51 -19.34 -17.43
#